data_e239d5fd861333f8ce7fa4b3ab46feb6
#
_entry.id   e239d5fd861333f8ce7fa4b3ab46feb6
#
_cell.length_a   1.000
_cell.length_b   1.000
_cell.length_c   1.000
_cell.angle_alpha   90.00
_cell.angle_beta   90.00
_cell.angle_gamma   90.00
#
_symmetry.space_group_name_H-M   'P 1'
#
loop_
_entity.id
_entity.type
_entity.pdbx_description
1 polymer ?
#
loop_
_entity_poly.entity_id
_entity_poly.type
_entity_poly.pdbx_seq_one_letter_code
_entity_poly.pdbx_strand_id
1 'polypeptide(L)'
;MRESFLNIKFYNQIFLFVCYTVFSCAPPATTIEETNQSVEPVSEMQCLRLLSSAAEYYKNKDWESTSRVYNDLVKLNCDKGNEEEVFQYWAIAFENMAKFDSSEYVLLQGLKRLPDNINLRKRLAFAYKKLGNKNKEIFEYEKLIDLQPNDIESLNSLNELYMESERYEDQIFTLNRILDIDENNKNAQGDLAIAYEKTGRDPIDVYRKRFEDNPENISFGIDLSDQLINDNRTEEAIEVLEEIYESGKNISSVSIKLVLQKLANAHFSIDDLNSASNAYENLFEINTRDFKTAIEIAKINTSLLNFKKALYWSESAIKIAPDNGQTYASKGNVYYAAFNECRSNLPNVDDKIVSTLALKYFKIAENNGFRRNIRDRKYLEDNADDLTFGKSDWFMLDDNIKRKGSISVKGDCYSWVSELVKKELDW
;
A
#
# COMPACT_ATOMS: atom_id res chain seq x y z
N MET A 1 -17.55 -53.27 24.52
CA MET A 1 -17.31 -54.67 24.11
C MET A 1 -15.87 -54.78 23.70
N ARG A 2 -15.16 -55.58 24.50
CA ARG A 2 -13.95 -56.41 24.24
C ARG A 2 -12.80 -55.76 23.47
N GLU A 3 -11.71 -55.38 24.18
CA GLU A 3 -10.59 -56.20 24.65
C GLU A 3 -10.02 -57.13 23.58
N SER A 4 -8.70 -56.92 23.27
CA SER A 4 -7.74 -58.02 23.29
C SER A 4 -6.32 -57.51 23.34
N PHE A 5 -5.68 -57.87 24.46
CA PHE A 5 -4.22 -57.87 24.73
C PHE A 5 -3.56 -58.98 23.92
N LEU A 6 -2.31 -58.77 23.47
CA LEU A 6 -1.42 -59.88 23.17
C LEU A 6 0.06 -59.51 23.43
N ASN A 7 0.58 -60.20 24.43
CA ASN A 7 1.94 -60.39 24.86
C ASN A 7 2.97 -60.63 23.75
N ILE A 8 4.18 -60.11 23.95
CA ILE A 8 5.41 -60.60 23.31
C ILE A 8 6.38 -61.05 24.39
N LYS A 9 6.75 -62.33 24.28
CA LYS A 9 7.67 -63.07 25.13
C LYS A 9 9.13 -62.72 24.87
N PHE A 10 9.85 -62.64 26.01
CA PHE A 10 11.32 -62.75 26.08
C PHE A 10 11.86 -64.05 25.46
N TYR A 11 12.98 -63.94 24.74
CA TYR A 11 13.88 -65.06 24.50
C TYR A 11 15.29 -64.64 24.92
N ASN A 12 15.70 -65.29 26.07
CA ASN A 12 17.09 -65.41 26.49
C ASN A 12 17.74 -66.58 25.69
N GLN A 13 18.90 -66.35 25.09
CA GLN A 13 19.84 -67.41 24.75
C GLN A 13 21.26 -67.07 25.18
N ILE A 14 21.69 -67.83 26.11
CA ILE A 14 23.07 -68.04 26.59
C ILE A 14 23.93 -68.62 25.45
N PHE A 15 25.09 -67.99 25.17
CA PHE A 15 26.14 -68.63 24.37
C PHE A 15 27.42 -68.73 25.19
N LEU A 16 27.88 -70.02 25.25
CA LEU A 16 28.99 -70.46 26.00
C LEU A 16 30.33 -69.88 25.53
N PHE A 17 31.19 -69.64 26.54
CA PHE A 17 32.62 -69.42 26.41
C PHE A 17 33.36 -70.72 25.89
N VAL A 18 34.16 -70.50 24.80
CA VAL A 18 35.26 -71.44 24.47
C VAL A 18 36.53 -70.62 24.47
N CYS A 19 37.36 -70.87 25.50
CA CYS A 19 38.71 -70.38 25.57
C CYS A 19 39.57 -71.17 24.60
N TYR A 20 40.21 -70.51 23.61
CA TYR A 20 41.39 -70.98 22.92
C TYR A 20 42.57 -70.12 23.32
N THR A 21 43.50 -70.77 24.11
CA THR A 21 44.80 -70.22 24.42
C THR A 21 45.71 -70.45 23.22
N VAL A 22 46.12 -69.39 22.55
CA VAL A 22 47.25 -69.47 21.59
C VAL A 22 48.40 -68.68 22.19
N PHE A 23 49.43 -69.38 22.59
CA PHE A 23 50.71 -68.76 22.88
C PHE A 23 51.30 -68.17 21.60
N SER A 24 51.46 -66.91 21.50
CA SER A 24 52.32 -66.27 20.51
C SER A 24 53.35 -65.40 21.21
N CYS A 25 54.61 -65.69 20.90
CA CYS A 25 55.77 -64.93 21.35
C CYS A 25 55.59 -63.40 20.99
N ALA A 26 55.57 -62.56 21.98
CA ALA A 26 55.68 -61.12 21.80
C ALA A 26 57.18 -60.78 21.59
N PRO A 27 57.52 -59.95 20.60
CA PRO A 27 58.85 -59.33 20.55
C PRO A 27 58.98 -58.29 21.67
N PRO A 28 60.19 -57.94 22.11
CA PRO A 28 60.40 -57.00 23.21
C PRO A 28 59.85 -55.66 22.88
N ALA A 29 59.10 -55.10 23.84
CA ALA A 29 58.55 -53.73 23.76
C ALA A 29 59.70 -52.71 23.62
N THR A 30 59.87 -52.18 22.45
CA THR A 30 60.59 -50.92 22.31
C THR A 30 59.73 -49.85 22.98
N THR A 31 60.18 -49.36 24.12
CA THR A 31 59.67 -48.11 24.72
C THR A 31 59.86 -47.01 23.70
N ILE A 32 58.73 -46.64 23.02
CA ILE A 32 58.64 -45.39 22.37
C ILE A 32 58.50 -44.38 23.52
N GLU A 33 59.58 -43.68 23.82
CA GLU A 33 59.50 -42.45 24.55
C GLU A 33 58.56 -41.56 23.76
N GLU A 34 57.31 -41.40 24.22
CA GLU A 34 56.50 -40.24 23.87
C GLU A 34 57.31 -39.02 24.28
N THR A 35 58.09 -38.50 23.35
CA THR A 35 58.53 -37.11 23.46
C THR A 35 57.30 -36.24 23.55
N ASN A 36 56.85 -36.01 24.77
CA ASN A 36 56.04 -34.86 25.11
C ASN A 36 56.87 -33.64 24.72
N GLN A 37 56.82 -33.26 23.44
CA GLN A 37 57.21 -31.91 23.05
C GLN A 37 56.21 -31.01 23.76
N SER A 38 56.58 -30.53 24.93
CA SER A 38 55.95 -29.34 25.54
C SER A 38 56.08 -28.25 24.49
N VAL A 39 54.95 -28.00 23.75
CA VAL A 39 54.85 -26.81 22.88
C VAL A 39 55.09 -25.64 23.82
N GLU A 40 56.24 -25.00 23.71
CA GLU A 40 56.51 -23.78 24.47
C GLU A 40 55.36 -22.82 24.22
N PRO A 41 54.78 -22.20 25.27
CA PRO A 41 53.69 -21.25 25.11
C PRO A 41 54.15 -20.14 24.19
N VAL A 42 53.41 -19.93 23.08
CA VAL A 42 53.68 -18.87 22.10
C VAL A 42 53.79 -17.54 22.85
N SER A 43 54.86 -16.77 22.64
CA SER A 43 55.03 -15.52 23.33
C SER A 43 54.00 -14.49 22.85
N GLU A 44 53.53 -13.62 23.76
CA GLU A 44 52.63 -12.53 23.45
C GLU A 44 53.15 -11.67 22.28
N MET A 45 54.44 -11.42 22.21
CA MET A 45 55.08 -10.69 21.11
C MET A 45 54.92 -11.39 19.76
N GLN A 46 54.88 -12.72 19.74
CA GLN A 46 54.68 -13.52 18.52
C GLN A 46 53.22 -13.43 18.07
N CYS A 47 52.24 -13.45 18.99
CA CYS A 47 50.81 -13.25 18.70
C CYS A 47 50.58 -11.83 18.13
N LEU A 48 51.17 -10.78 18.72
CA LEU A 48 51.06 -9.41 18.21
C LEU A 48 51.64 -9.27 16.79
N ARG A 49 52.74 -9.94 16.47
CA ARG A 49 53.32 -9.97 15.12
C ARG A 49 52.38 -10.61 14.12
N LEU A 50 51.77 -11.72 14.48
CA LEU A 50 50.79 -12.42 13.61
C LEU A 50 49.56 -11.54 13.38
N LEU A 51 48.99 -10.92 14.40
CA LEU A 51 47.87 -9.97 14.27
C LEU A 51 48.22 -8.81 13.34
N SER A 52 49.42 -8.19 13.53
CA SER A 52 49.85 -7.12 12.64
C SER A 52 50.03 -7.57 11.20
N SER A 53 50.59 -8.76 11.00
CA SER A 53 50.76 -9.34 9.65
C SER A 53 49.39 -9.64 8.98
N ALA A 54 48.42 -10.20 9.74
CA ALA A 54 47.07 -10.43 9.25
C ALA A 54 46.41 -9.14 8.80
N ALA A 55 46.53 -8.06 9.62
CA ALA A 55 45.97 -6.75 9.28
C ALA A 55 46.63 -6.15 8.03
N GLU A 56 47.93 -6.33 7.84
CA GLU A 56 48.63 -5.83 6.65
C GLU A 56 48.21 -6.60 5.38
N TYR A 57 48.13 -7.92 5.43
CA TYR A 57 47.64 -8.71 4.30
C TYR A 57 46.17 -8.35 3.97
N TYR A 58 45.32 -8.20 4.98
CA TYR A 58 43.93 -7.76 4.79
C TYR A 58 43.84 -6.42 4.09
N LYS A 59 44.62 -5.43 4.56
CA LYS A 59 44.68 -4.08 3.97
C LYS A 59 45.10 -4.11 2.50
N ASN A 60 46.07 -4.98 2.19
CA ASN A 60 46.58 -5.17 0.83
C ASN A 60 45.68 -6.08 -0.04
N LYS A 61 44.55 -6.56 0.50
CA LYS A 61 43.62 -7.49 -0.15
C LYS A 61 44.26 -8.82 -0.59
N ASP A 62 45.35 -9.22 0.06
CA ASP A 62 45.93 -10.54 -0.09
C ASP A 62 45.14 -11.55 0.77
N TRP A 63 44.01 -11.98 0.21
CA TRP A 63 43.04 -12.82 0.93
C TRP A 63 43.58 -14.20 1.28
N GLU A 64 44.44 -14.75 0.45
CA GLU A 64 45.07 -16.05 0.72
C GLU A 64 46.02 -15.99 1.90
N SER A 65 46.91 -14.99 1.92
CA SER A 65 47.82 -14.78 3.04
C SER A 65 47.05 -14.39 4.31
N THR A 66 46.04 -13.54 4.18
CA THR A 66 45.13 -13.20 5.27
C THR A 66 44.51 -14.44 5.91
N SER A 67 43.91 -15.32 5.13
CA SER A 67 43.25 -16.53 5.65
C SER A 67 44.25 -17.49 6.29
N ARG A 68 45.44 -17.63 5.74
CA ARG A 68 46.49 -18.46 6.30
C ARG A 68 46.97 -17.95 7.67
N VAL A 69 47.23 -16.65 7.80
CA VAL A 69 47.71 -16.08 9.06
C VAL A 69 46.63 -16.12 10.15
N TYR A 70 45.36 -15.88 9.84
CA TYR A 70 44.28 -16.08 10.81
C TYR A 70 44.12 -17.53 11.26
N ASN A 71 44.28 -18.50 10.35
CA ASN A 71 44.30 -19.90 10.73
C ASN A 71 45.45 -20.23 11.70
N ASP A 72 46.63 -19.66 11.49
CA ASP A 72 47.77 -19.84 12.37
C ASP A 72 47.56 -19.18 13.73
N LEU A 73 46.94 -17.96 13.76
CA LEU A 73 46.53 -17.29 15.00
C LEU A 73 45.62 -18.18 15.86
N VAL A 74 44.61 -18.79 15.26
CA VAL A 74 43.66 -19.65 15.99
C VAL A 74 44.35 -20.95 16.45
N LYS A 75 45.19 -21.56 15.62
CA LYS A 75 45.95 -22.79 16.00
C LYS A 75 46.90 -22.55 17.18
N LEU A 76 47.46 -21.35 17.26
CA LEU A 76 48.38 -20.95 18.32
C LEU A 76 47.69 -20.36 19.53
N ASN A 77 46.34 -20.31 19.56
CA ASN A 77 45.51 -19.64 20.58
C ASN A 77 45.85 -18.16 20.77
N CYS A 78 46.33 -17.50 19.73
CA CYS A 78 46.65 -16.05 19.70
C CYS A 78 45.43 -15.18 19.42
N ASP A 79 44.26 -15.75 19.23
CA ASP A 79 42.97 -15.10 19.02
C ASP A 79 42.30 -14.64 20.32
N LYS A 80 42.78 -15.11 21.50
CA LYS A 80 42.22 -14.77 22.79
C LYS A 80 42.18 -13.27 23.05
N GLY A 81 40.99 -12.74 23.35
CA GLY A 81 40.75 -11.33 23.56
C GLY A 81 40.49 -10.52 22.28
N ASN A 82 40.64 -11.14 21.10
CA ASN A 82 40.36 -10.58 19.79
C ASN A 82 39.54 -11.53 18.93
N GLU A 83 38.78 -12.42 19.57
CA GLU A 83 38.08 -13.51 18.89
C GLU A 83 37.12 -12.99 17.82
N GLU A 84 36.35 -11.94 18.14
CA GLU A 84 35.40 -11.36 17.19
C GLU A 84 36.12 -10.91 15.91
N GLU A 85 37.15 -10.08 16.06
CA GLU A 85 37.91 -9.53 14.92
C GLU A 85 38.56 -10.61 14.10
N VAL A 86 39.22 -11.59 14.75
CA VAL A 86 39.91 -12.69 14.10
C VAL A 86 38.93 -13.50 13.25
N PHE A 87 37.83 -13.96 13.80
CA PHE A 87 36.87 -14.77 13.06
C PHE A 87 36.13 -13.97 11.99
N GLN A 88 35.83 -12.70 12.26
CA GLN A 88 35.19 -11.83 11.30
C GLN A 88 36.09 -11.57 10.07
N TYR A 89 37.30 -11.14 10.25
CA TYR A 89 38.19 -10.82 9.14
C TYR A 89 38.69 -12.07 8.41
N TRP A 90 38.81 -13.19 9.11
CA TRP A 90 39.09 -14.46 8.49
C TRP A 90 37.96 -14.92 7.56
N ALA A 91 36.72 -14.82 8.01
CA ALA A 91 35.55 -15.07 7.18
C ALA A 91 35.48 -14.12 5.96
N ILE A 92 35.73 -12.83 6.15
CA ILE A 92 35.79 -11.84 5.06
C ILE A 92 36.82 -12.22 4.00
N ALA A 93 37.96 -12.74 4.39
CA ALA A 93 38.98 -13.18 3.43
C ALA A 93 38.43 -14.30 2.54
N PHE A 94 37.74 -15.30 3.13
CA PHE A 94 37.11 -16.35 2.37
C PHE A 94 35.95 -15.87 1.48
N GLU A 95 35.14 -14.94 1.96
CA GLU A 95 34.05 -14.34 1.21
C GLU A 95 34.55 -13.61 -0.05
N ASN A 96 35.67 -12.86 0.09
CA ASN A 96 36.28 -12.20 -1.06
C ASN A 96 36.90 -13.18 -2.07
N MET A 97 37.25 -14.39 -1.64
CA MET A 97 37.67 -15.48 -2.53
C MET A 97 36.47 -16.29 -3.06
N ALA A 98 35.22 -15.91 -2.75
CA ALA A 98 33.99 -16.64 -3.04
C ALA A 98 33.98 -18.08 -2.44
N LYS A 99 34.74 -18.33 -1.36
CA LYS A 99 34.82 -19.62 -0.64
C LYS A 99 33.85 -19.61 0.55
N PHE A 100 32.55 -19.58 0.28
CA PHE A 100 31.52 -19.40 1.32
C PHE A 100 31.41 -20.57 2.28
N ASP A 101 31.70 -21.83 1.84
CA ASP A 101 31.79 -22.98 2.73
C ASP A 101 32.91 -22.82 3.78
N SER A 102 34.04 -22.22 3.39
CA SER A 102 35.15 -21.93 4.31
C SER A 102 34.79 -20.79 5.27
N SER A 103 34.05 -19.79 4.79
CA SER A 103 33.50 -18.72 5.63
C SER A 103 32.54 -19.29 6.68
N GLU A 104 31.57 -20.15 6.26
CA GLU A 104 30.65 -20.86 7.18
C GLU A 104 31.45 -21.57 8.28
N TYR A 105 32.44 -22.37 7.88
CA TYR A 105 33.25 -23.13 8.86
C TYR A 105 33.92 -22.24 9.90
N VAL A 106 34.52 -21.14 9.46
CA VAL A 106 35.22 -20.19 10.33
C VAL A 106 34.23 -19.50 11.27
N LEU A 107 33.11 -19.02 10.74
CA LEU A 107 32.09 -18.32 11.51
C LEU A 107 31.47 -19.23 12.58
N LEU A 108 31.21 -20.51 12.24
CA LEU A 108 30.73 -21.48 13.22
C LEU A 108 31.76 -21.76 14.34
N GLN A 109 33.05 -21.69 14.06
CA GLN A 109 34.09 -21.78 15.11
C GLN A 109 34.08 -20.52 16.00
N GLY A 110 33.96 -19.33 15.40
CA GLY A 110 33.83 -18.09 16.13
C GLY A 110 32.60 -18.08 17.05
N LEU A 111 31.45 -18.52 16.56
CA LEU A 111 30.20 -18.59 17.33
C LEU A 111 30.22 -19.69 18.43
N LYS A 112 31.09 -20.70 18.35
CA LYS A 112 31.33 -21.61 19.49
C LYS A 112 32.01 -20.91 20.65
N ARG A 113 32.84 -19.90 20.40
CA ARG A 113 33.52 -19.09 21.42
C ARG A 113 32.67 -17.88 21.87
N LEU A 114 31.93 -17.27 20.92
CA LEU A 114 31.12 -16.10 21.11
C LEU A 114 29.68 -16.34 20.64
N PRO A 115 28.87 -17.14 21.38
CA PRO A 115 27.56 -17.63 20.91
C PRO A 115 26.59 -16.52 20.52
N ASP A 116 26.65 -15.38 21.20
CA ASP A 116 25.70 -14.29 21.03
C ASP A 116 26.28 -13.12 20.20
N ASN A 117 27.39 -13.37 19.48
CA ASN A 117 28.00 -12.31 18.68
C ASN A 117 27.18 -12.01 17.42
N ILE A 118 26.61 -10.82 17.36
CA ILE A 118 25.74 -10.34 16.32
C ILE A 118 26.45 -10.25 14.97
N ASN A 119 27.68 -9.73 14.95
CA ASN A 119 28.42 -9.54 13.72
C ASN A 119 28.79 -10.84 13.03
N LEU A 120 29.19 -11.85 13.82
CA LEU A 120 29.49 -13.18 13.29
C LEU A 120 28.20 -13.86 12.76
N ARG A 121 27.06 -13.70 13.45
CA ARG A 121 25.78 -14.23 12.98
C ARG A 121 25.30 -13.57 11.69
N LYS A 122 25.38 -12.23 11.60
CA LYS A 122 25.02 -11.51 10.35
C LYS A 122 25.88 -11.98 9.17
N ARG A 123 27.17 -12.25 9.40
CA ARG A 123 28.05 -12.81 8.38
C ARG A 123 27.70 -14.24 8.01
N LEU A 124 27.34 -15.05 9.01
CA LEU A 124 26.95 -16.43 8.76
C LEU A 124 25.65 -16.50 7.95
N ALA A 125 24.68 -15.65 8.25
CA ALA A 125 23.48 -15.49 7.43
C ALA A 125 23.83 -15.12 5.98
N PHE A 126 24.74 -14.16 5.80
CA PHE A 126 25.23 -13.80 4.46
C PHE A 126 25.93 -14.96 3.74
N ALA A 127 26.76 -15.75 4.43
CA ALA A 127 27.39 -16.95 3.84
C ALA A 127 26.33 -17.96 3.40
N TYR A 128 25.31 -18.21 4.23
CA TYR A 128 24.19 -19.10 3.88
C TYR A 128 23.38 -18.60 2.69
N LYS A 129 23.13 -17.28 2.61
CA LYS A 129 22.52 -16.65 1.43
C LYS A 129 23.31 -16.96 0.15
N LYS A 130 24.63 -16.81 0.20
CA LYS A 130 25.52 -17.11 -0.95
C LYS A 130 25.59 -18.59 -1.31
N LEU A 131 25.43 -19.46 -0.34
CA LEU A 131 25.34 -20.92 -0.51
C LEU A 131 23.95 -21.40 -0.94
N GLY A 132 22.94 -20.51 -0.97
CA GLY A 132 21.56 -20.86 -1.28
C GLY A 132 20.87 -21.70 -0.19
N ASN A 133 21.38 -21.68 1.03
CA ASN A 133 20.84 -22.46 2.14
C ASN A 133 19.85 -21.65 2.96
N LYS A 134 18.65 -21.44 2.41
CA LYS A 134 17.60 -20.62 3.02
C LYS A 134 17.26 -21.02 4.46
N ASN A 135 17.15 -22.30 4.76
CA ASN A 135 16.75 -22.74 6.11
C ASN A 135 17.78 -22.34 7.17
N LYS A 136 19.07 -22.45 6.85
CA LYS A 136 20.13 -22.00 7.76
C LYS A 136 20.21 -20.47 7.85
N GLU A 137 19.96 -19.78 6.74
CA GLU A 137 19.87 -18.31 6.71
C GLU A 137 18.75 -17.81 7.61
N ILE A 138 17.55 -18.38 7.50
CA ILE A 138 16.41 -18.10 8.38
C ILE A 138 16.79 -18.32 9.85
N PHE A 139 17.41 -19.47 10.16
CA PHE A 139 17.80 -19.79 11.53
C PHE A 139 18.74 -18.71 12.14
N GLU A 140 19.70 -18.21 11.38
CA GLU A 140 20.59 -17.16 11.90
C GLU A 140 19.86 -15.83 12.10
N TYR A 141 18.93 -15.45 11.21
CA TYR A 141 18.11 -14.26 11.40
C TYR A 141 17.12 -14.41 12.56
N GLU A 142 16.52 -15.59 12.77
CA GLU A 142 15.70 -15.88 13.96
C GLU A 142 16.53 -15.67 15.24
N LYS A 143 17.80 -16.15 15.26
CA LYS A 143 18.72 -15.90 16.39
C LYS A 143 19.10 -14.43 16.55
N LEU A 144 19.23 -13.69 15.45
CA LEU A 144 19.51 -12.25 15.50
C LEU A 144 18.35 -11.47 16.13
N ILE A 145 17.10 -11.80 15.79
CA ILE A 145 15.93 -11.13 16.39
C ILE A 145 15.64 -11.59 17.82
N ASP A 146 16.13 -12.78 18.23
CA ASP A 146 16.12 -13.19 19.66
C ASP A 146 17.07 -12.29 20.48
N LEU A 147 18.25 -11.95 19.92
CA LEU A 147 19.25 -11.09 20.56
C LEU A 147 18.92 -9.59 20.46
N GLN A 148 18.38 -9.17 19.32
CA GLN A 148 18.01 -7.79 19.01
C GLN A 148 16.59 -7.74 18.46
N PRO A 149 15.57 -7.73 19.35
CA PRO A 149 14.16 -7.83 18.94
C PRO A 149 13.68 -6.73 17.98
N ASN A 150 14.32 -5.58 17.97
CA ASN A 150 13.94 -4.41 17.18
C ASN A 150 14.92 -4.13 16.01
N ASP A 151 15.76 -5.11 15.63
CA ASP A 151 16.62 -4.96 14.45
C ASP A 151 15.79 -5.08 13.17
N ILE A 152 15.36 -3.92 12.66
CA ILE A 152 14.53 -3.78 11.44
C ILE A 152 15.18 -4.47 10.23
N GLU A 153 16.50 -4.46 10.13
CA GLU A 153 17.20 -5.09 9.00
C GLU A 153 17.01 -6.62 9.03
N SER A 154 17.18 -7.24 10.20
CA SER A 154 16.97 -8.69 10.38
C SER A 154 15.50 -9.06 10.21
N LEU A 155 14.56 -8.25 10.71
CA LEU A 155 13.13 -8.47 10.53
C LEU A 155 12.72 -8.41 9.06
N ASN A 156 13.20 -7.43 8.30
CA ASN A 156 12.94 -7.34 6.86
C ASN A 156 13.52 -8.53 6.09
N SER A 157 14.73 -8.97 6.45
CA SER A 157 15.34 -10.17 5.84
C SER A 157 14.51 -11.43 6.11
N LEU A 158 13.98 -11.58 7.33
CA LEU A 158 13.06 -12.68 7.66
C LEU A 158 11.75 -12.61 6.91
N ASN A 159 11.16 -11.41 6.77
CA ASN A 159 9.94 -11.22 5.98
C ASN A 159 10.12 -11.74 4.55
N GLU A 160 11.21 -11.33 3.88
CA GLU A 160 11.51 -11.77 2.53
C GLU A 160 11.71 -13.31 2.46
N LEU A 161 12.50 -13.88 3.38
CA LEU A 161 12.79 -15.31 3.42
C LEU A 161 11.56 -16.16 3.73
N TYR A 162 10.69 -15.72 4.63
CA TYR A 162 9.44 -16.41 4.93
C TYR A 162 8.46 -16.36 3.76
N MET A 163 8.36 -15.23 3.08
CA MET A 163 7.56 -15.09 1.86
C MET A 163 8.07 -16.05 0.76
N GLU A 164 9.38 -16.06 0.50
CA GLU A 164 10.01 -16.94 -0.48
C GLU A 164 9.91 -18.44 -0.13
N SER A 165 9.72 -18.76 1.14
CA SER A 165 9.60 -20.14 1.66
C SER A 165 8.15 -20.53 1.93
N GLU A 166 7.19 -19.66 1.57
CA GLU A 166 5.74 -19.85 1.80
C GLU A 166 5.38 -20.08 3.27
N ARG A 167 6.22 -19.58 4.20
CA ARG A 167 6.00 -19.64 5.65
C ARG A 167 5.18 -18.45 6.11
N TYR A 168 3.97 -18.31 5.62
CA TYR A 168 3.15 -17.11 5.79
C TYR A 168 2.77 -16.81 7.24
N GLU A 169 2.59 -17.81 8.11
CA GLU A 169 2.31 -17.56 9.54
C GLU A 169 3.51 -16.94 10.26
N ASP A 170 4.73 -17.38 9.95
CA ASP A 170 5.94 -16.79 10.50
C ASP A 170 6.18 -15.38 9.92
N GLN A 171 5.81 -15.19 8.64
CA GLN A 171 5.81 -13.89 7.99
C GLN A 171 4.87 -12.91 8.68
N ILE A 172 3.63 -13.32 8.97
CA ILE A 172 2.63 -12.51 9.71
C ILE A 172 3.19 -12.07 11.06
N PHE A 173 3.79 -12.99 11.80
CA PHE A 173 4.40 -12.66 13.11
C PHE A 173 5.50 -11.60 12.96
N THR A 174 6.37 -11.76 11.96
CA THR A 174 7.49 -10.85 11.71
C THR A 174 7.00 -9.46 11.27
N LEU A 175 6.00 -9.42 10.38
CA LEU A 175 5.41 -8.17 9.90
C LEU A 175 4.69 -7.39 11.00
N ASN A 176 3.98 -8.07 11.89
CA ASN A 176 3.39 -7.40 13.06
C ASN A 176 4.48 -6.74 13.92
N ARG A 177 5.62 -7.40 14.15
CA ARG A 177 6.75 -6.78 14.89
C ARG A 177 7.34 -5.57 14.17
N ILE A 178 7.41 -5.60 12.82
CA ILE A 178 7.84 -4.44 12.03
C ILE A 178 6.86 -3.29 12.23
N LEU A 179 5.56 -3.57 12.23
CA LEU A 179 4.51 -2.57 12.44
C LEU A 179 4.45 -2.05 13.88
N ASP A 180 4.81 -2.86 14.89
CA ASP A 180 4.96 -2.41 16.27
C ASP A 180 6.11 -1.38 16.42
N ILE A 181 7.13 -1.46 15.55
CA ILE A 181 8.27 -0.51 15.54
C ILE A 181 7.95 0.72 14.68
N ASP A 182 7.35 0.52 13.52
CA ASP A 182 6.93 1.55 12.56
C ASP A 182 5.52 1.28 12.06
N GLU A 183 4.53 1.80 12.78
CA GLU A 183 3.10 1.64 12.45
C GLU A 183 2.71 2.25 11.10
N ASN A 184 3.52 3.16 10.56
CA ASN A 184 3.29 3.82 9.27
C ASN A 184 3.95 3.10 8.09
N ASN A 185 4.55 1.94 8.29
CA ASN A 185 5.24 1.18 7.25
C ASN A 185 4.24 0.55 6.26
N LYS A 186 3.95 1.28 5.20
CA LYS A 186 2.98 0.84 4.17
C LYS A 186 3.40 -0.44 3.44
N ASN A 187 4.70 -0.69 3.29
CA ASN A 187 5.18 -1.92 2.68
C ASN A 187 4.86 -3.13 3.57
N ALA A 188 5.18 -3.01 4.87
CA ALA A 188 4.87 -4.08 5.83
C ALA A 188 3.36 -4.36 5.93
N GLN A 189 2.52 -3.34 5.81
CA GLN A 189 1.06 -3.53 5.76
C GLN A 189 0.60 -4.25 4.51
N GLY A 190 1.14 -3.86 3.35
CA GLY A 190 0.83 -4.53 2.08
C GLY A 190 1.25 -6.00 2.11
N ASP A 191 2.45 -6.29 2.57
CA ASP A 191 2.96 -7.66 2.71
C ASP A 191 2.11 -8.47 3.69
N LEU A 192 1.68 -7.86 4.80
CA LEU A 192 0.82 -8.50 5.81
C LEU A 192 -0.56 -8.83 5.23
N ALA A 193 -1.14 -7.95 4.44
CA ALA A 193 -2.39 -8.21 3.74
C ALA A 193 -2.26 -9.38 2.76
N ILE A 194 -1.15 -9.44 2.00
CA ILE A 194 -0.86 -10.58 1.11
C ILE A 194 -0.70 -11.88 1.91
N ALA A 195 0.00 -11.84 3.05
CA ALA A 195 0.18 -13.03 3.89
C ALA A 195 -1.15 -13.50 4.50
N TYR A 196 -2.07 -12.59 4.85
CA TYR A 196 -3.42 -12.92 5.28
C TYR A 196 -4.19 -13.64 4.16
N GLU A 197 -4.18 -13.10 2.94
CA GLU A 197 -4.81 -13.75 1.78
C GLU A 197 -4.27 -15.18 1.58
N LYS A 198 -2.94 -15.36 1.64
CA LYS A 198 -2.30 -16.66 1.48
C LYS A 198 -2.65 -17.67 2.58
N THR A 199 -3.02 -17.19 3.77
CA THR A 199 -3.48 -18.03 4.90
C THR A 199 -5.01 -18.16 4.97
N GLY A 200 -5.74 -17.59 3.99
CA GLY A 200 -7.21 -17.66 3.91
C GLY A 200 -7.91 -16.69 4.87
N ARG A 201 -7.22 -15.67 5.35
CA ARG A 201 -7.78 -14.56 6.15
C ARG A 201 -8.19 -13.41 5.25
N ASP A 202 -9.12 -12.56 5.70
CA ASP A 202 -9.46 -11.33 4.98
C ASP A 202 -8.29 -10.34 5.03
N PRO A 203 -7.71 -9.93 3.87
CA PRO A 203 -6.63 -8.94 3.83
C PRO A 203 -7.01 -7.59 4.44
N ILE A 204 -8.29 -7.23 4.40
CA ILE A 204 -8.82 -5.97 4.94
C ILE A 204 -8.72 -5.92 6.46
N ASP A 205 -8.75 -7.06 7.15
CA ASP A 205 -8.63 -7.13 8.61
C ASP A 205 -7.33 -6.52 9.14
N VAL A 206 -6.27 -6.50 8.33
CA VAL A 206 -5.02 -5.81 8.64
C VAL A 206 -5.23 -4.31 8.83
N TYR A 207 -5.95 -3.70 7.89
CA TYR A 207 -6.26 -2.27 7.90
C TYR A 207 -7.31 -1.93 8.94
N ARG A 208 -8.32 -2.82 9.11
CA ARG A 208 -9.39 -2.68 10.11
C ARG A 208 -8.81 -2.65 11.52
N LYS A 209 -8.02 -3.66 11.87
CA LYS A 209 -7.38 -3.75 13.19
C LYS A 209 -6.53 -2.52 13.49
N ARG A 210 -5.77 -2.06 12.50
CA ARG A 210 -4.92 -0.88 12.67
C ARG A 210 -5.70 0.38 12.96
N PHE A 211 -6.85 0.57 12.31
CA PHE A 211 -7.73 1.69 12.58
C PHE A 211 -8.43 1.56 13.94
N GLU A 212 -8.89 0.35 14.30
CA GLU A 212 -9.49 0.05 15.61
C GLU A 212 -8.52 0.29 16.78
N ASP A 213 -7.25 -0.06 16.60
CA ASP A 213 -6.20 0.17 17.62
C ASP A 213 -5.81 1.66 17.75
N ASN A 214 -6.03 2.47 16.69
CA ASN A 214 -5.65 3.89 16.63
C ASN A 214 -6.74 4.74 15.92
N PRO A 215 -7.95 4.85 16.47
CA PRO A 215 -9.08 5.49 15.79
C PRO A 215 -8.90 7.01 15.59
N GLU A 216 -8.00 7.65 16.34
CA GLU A 216 -7.65 9.06 16.15
C GLU A 216 -6.72 9.30 14.94
N ASN A 217 -6.11 8.23 14.40
CA ASN A 217 -5.24 8.34 13.23
C ASN A 217 -6.07 8.23 11.95
N ILE A 218 -6.53 9.37 11.46
CA ILE A 218 -7.38 9.48 10.27
C ILE A 218 -6.78 8.81 9.04
N SER A 219 -5.44 8.79 8.91
CA SER A 219 -4.78 8.15 7.77
C SER A 219 -5.07 6.65 7.73
N PHE A 220 -5.20 6.00 8.90
CA PHE A 220 -5.50 4.56 8.97
C PHE A 220 -6.92 4.26 8.52
N GLY A 221 -7.89 5.08 8.93
CA GLY A 221 -9.26 4.93 8.46
C GLY A 221 -9.42 5.26 6.96
N ILE A 222 -8.67 6.24 6.45
CA ILE A 222 -8.63 6.52 5.01
C ILE A 222 -8.01 5.34 4.24
N ASP A 223 -6.89 4.78 4.72
CA ASP A 223 -6.27 3.60 4.10
C ASP A 223 -7.25 2.40 4.12
N LEU A 224 -7.96 2.17 5.24
CA LEU A 224 -9.01 1.14 5.35
C LEU A 224 -10.15 1.38 4.35
N SER A 225 -10.68 2.61 4.28
CA SER A 225 -11.76 2.94 3.34
C SER A 225 -11.35 2.72 1.87
N ASP A 226 -10.09 3.02 1.52
CA ASP A 226 -9.57 2.78 0.19
C ASP A 226 -9.50 1.28 -0.14
N GLN A 227 -9.06 0.44 0.79
CA GLN A 227 -9.04 -1.00 0.58
C GLN A 227 -10.45 -1.58 0.47
N LEU A 228 -11.39 -1.13 1.31
CA LEU A 228 -12.79 -1.54 1.23
C LEU A 228 -13.42 -1.17 -0.12
N ILE A 229 -13.18 0.04 -0.64
CA ILE A 229 -13.67 0.46 -1.96
C ILE A 229 -13.05 -0.41 -3.07
N ASN A 230 -11.75 -0.68 -2.99
CA ASN A 230 -11.06 -1.52 -3.98
C ASN A 230 -11.59 -2.96 -3.99
N ASP A 231 -12.07 -3.45 -2.85
CA ASP A 231 -12.69 -4.78 -2.71
C ASP A 231 -14.20 -4.79 -2.96
N ASN A 232 -14.77 -3.69 -3.47
CA ASN A 232 -16.21 -3.51 -3.71
C ASN A 232 -17.09 -3.55 -2.44
N ARG A 233 -16.53 -3.27 -1.28
CA ARG A 233 -17.22 -3.14 0.03
C ARG A 233 -17.49 -1.68 0.35
N THR A 234 -18.13 -0.98 -0.59
CA THR A 234 -18.29 0.48 -0.53
C THR A 234 -19.15 0.94 0.64
N GLU A 235 -20.17 0.18 1.02
CA GLU A 235 -21.01 0.49 2.19
C GLU A 235 -20.20 0.51 3.48
N GLU A 236 -19.31 -0.46 3.70
CA GLU A 236 -18.42 -0.49 4.86
C GLU A 236 -17.41 0.68 4.83
N ALA A 237 -16.94 1.05 3.65
CA ALA A 237 -16.07 2.21 3.50
C ALA A 237 -16.77 3.52 3.88
N ILE A 238 -18.05 3.64 3.57
CA ILE A 238 -18.89 4.77 3.97
C ILE A 238 -18.99 4.84 5.50
N GLU A 239 -19.29 3.73 6.18
CA GLU A 239 -19.35 3.67 7.64
C GLU A 239 -18.05 4.17 8.30
N VAL A 240 -16.91 3.71 7.80
CA VAL A 240 -15.59 4.15 8.29
C VAL A 240 -15.36 5.65 8.05
N LEU A 241 -15.72 6.14 6.87
CA LEU A 241 -15.55 7.56 6.53
C LEU A 241 -16.49 8.47 7.34
N GLU A 242 -17.71 8.02 7.62
CA GLU A 242 -18.68 8.71 8.49
C GLU A 242 -18.16 8.74 9.94
N GLU A 243 -17.64 7.63 10.46
CA GLU A 243 -17.03 7.57 11.79
C GLU A 243 -15.90 8.60 11.94
N ILE A 244 -15.00 8.68 10.94
CA ILE A 244 -13.93 9.66 10.91
C ILE A 244 -14.49 11.09 10.87
N TYR A 245 -15.51 11.34 10.06
CA TYR A 245 -16.11 12.66 9.91
C TYR A 245 -16.81 13.11 11.20
N GLU A 246 -17.55 12.21 11.87
CA GLU A 246 -18.26 12.50 13.11
C GLU A 246 -17.32 12.68 14.31
N SER A 247 -16.24 11.90 14.38
CA SER A 247 -15.23 12.00 15.45
C SER A 247 -14.39 13.28 15.37
N GLY A 248 -14.57 14.07 14.34
CA GLY A 248 -13.75 15.15 13.82
C GLY A 248 -13.42 16.35 14.71
N LYS A 249 -13.36 16.22 16.03
CA LYS A 249 -13.01 17.33 16.95
C LYS A 249 -11.57 17.83 16.83
N ASN A 250 -10.67 17.07 16.17
CA ASN A 250 -9.24 17.41 16.03
C ASN A 250 -8.71 17.28 14.60
N ILE A 251 -9.60 17.17 13.59
CA ILE A 251 -9.21 16.94 12.21
C ILE A 251 -8.70 18.24 11.56
N SER A 252 -7.57 18.15 10.86
CA SER A 252 -7.10 19.28 10.04
C SER A 252 -8.08 19.55 8.90
N SER A 253 -8.20 20.83 8.50
CA SER A 253 -9.09 21.19 7.38
C SER A 253 -8.74 20.48 6.06
N VAL A 254 -7.50 20.06 5.88
CA VAL A 254 -7.05 19.29 4.70
C VAL A 254 -7.57 17.85 4.77
N SER A 255 -7.48 17.21 5.94
CA SER A 255 -7.98 15.85 6.14
C SER A 255 -9.49 15.76 6.02
N ILE A 256 -10.24 16.73 6.61
CA ILE A 256 -11.70 16.80 6.47
C ILE A 256 -12.12 16.90 5.00
N LYS A 257 -11.45 17.73 4.20
CA LYS A 257 -11.73 17.83 2.75
C LYS A 257 -11.57 16.49 2.05
N LEU A 258 -10.51 15.77 2.36
CA LEU A 258 -10.25 14.46 1.76
C LEU A 258 -11.32 13.45 2.15
N VAL A 259 -11.69 13.38 3.44
CA VAL A 259 -12.75 12.51 3.94
C VAL A 259 -14.07 12.79 3.25
N LEU A 260 -14.52 14.07 3.24
CA LEU A 260 -15.77 14.46 2.59
C LEU A 260 -15.77 14.19 1.08
N GLN A 261 -14.65 14.38 0.41
CA GLN A 261 -14.54 14.05 -1.01
C GLN A 261 -14.65 12.55 -1.26
N LYS A 262 -14.01 11.72 -0.42
CA LYS A 262 -14.14 10.27 -0.50
C LYS A 262 -15.56 9.80 -0.20
N LEU A 263 -16.17 10.34 0.85
CA LEU A 263 -17.53 10.04 1.26
C LEU A 263 -18.52 10.38 0.15
N ALA A 264 -18.42 11.57 -0.45
CA ALA A 264 -19.25 11.98 -1.58
C ALA A 264 -19.10 11.04 -2.78
N ASN A 265 -17.86 10.65 -3.11
CA ASN A 265 -17.60 9.71 -4.21
C ASN A 265 -18.11 8.29 -3.91
N ALA A 266 -17.97 7.82 -2.68
CA ALA A 266 -18.46 6.52 -2.25
C ALA A 266 -20.00 6.44 -2.36
N HIS A 267 -20.73 7.42 -1.79
CA HIS A 267 -22.18 7.51 -1.94
C HIS A 267 -22.61 7.59 -3.41
N PHE A 268 -21.86 8.37 -4.23
CA PHE A 268 -22.16 8.47 -5.66
C PHE A 268 -21.98 7.13 -6.37
N SER A 269 -21.00 6.32 -5.97
CA SER A 269 -20.73 5.02 -6.61
C SER A 269 -21.79 3.97 -6.33
N ILE A 270 -22.52 4.10 -5.23
CA ILE A 270 -23.67 3.21 -4.87
C ILE A 270 -25.03 3.82 -5.22
N ASP A 271 -25.03 4.90 -6.04
CA ASP A 271 -26.24 5.63 -6.49
C ASP A 271 -27.02 6.32 -5.34
N ASP A 272 -26.42 6.49 -4.15
CA ASP A 272 -26.98 7.32 -3.09
C ASP A 272 -26.68 8.82 -3.37
N LEU A 273 -27.41 9.34 -4.35
CA LEU A 273 -27.19 10.70 -4.84
C LEU A 273 -27.52 11.77 -3.79
N ASN A 274 -28.44 11.49 -2.85
CA ASN A 274 -28.80 12.45 -1.81
C ASN A 274 -27.66 12.66 -0.82
N SER A 275 -27.09 11.57 -0.29
CA SER A 275 -25.94 11.64 0.63
C SER A 275 -24.70 12.17 -0.08
N ALA A 276 -24.48 11.80 -1.35
CA ALA A 276 -23.40 12.38 -2.17
C ALA A 276 -23.54 13.91 -2.30
N SER A 277 -24.76 14.43 -2.58
CA SER A 277 -25.00 15.88 -2.64
C SER A 277 -24.69 16.55 -1.31
N ASN A 278 -25.15 15.98 -0.20
CA ASN A 278 -24.91 16.55 1.13
C ASN A 278 -23.41 16.58 1.49
N ALA A 279 -22.67 15.50 1.21
CA ALA A 279 -21.24 15.46 1.45
C ALA A 279 -20.47 16.50 0.61
N TYR A 280 -20.84 16.70 -0.65
CA TYR A 280 -20.27 17.79 -1.46
C TYR A 280 -20.67 19.17 -0.98
N GLU A 281 -21.89 19.37 -0.45
CA GLU A 281 -22.31 20.64 0.14
C GLU A 281 -21.46 20.97 1.38
N ASN A 282 -21.25 20.00 2.28
CA ASN A 282 -20.35 20.14 3.41
C ASN A 282 -18.90 20.44 2.97
N LEU A 283 -18.43 19.78 1.90
CA LEU A 283 -17.12 20.08 1.31
C LEU A 283 -17.04 21.52 0.78
N PHE A 284 -18.10 22.01 0.13
CA PHE A 284 -18.16 23.37 -0.38
C PHE A 284 -18.16 24.41 0.76
N GLU A 285 -18.80 24.14 1.89
CA GLU A 285 -18.76 25.02 3.07
C GLU A 285 -17.35 25.27 3.58
N ILE A 286 -16.46 24.28 3.47
CA ILE A 286 -15.05 24.42 3.85
C ILE A 286 -14.28 25.30 2.84
N ASN A 287 -14.65 25.26 1.56
CA ASN A 287 -14.04 26.04 0.51
C ASN A 287 -15.06 26.61 -0.49
N THR A 288 -15.70 27.71 -0.11
CA THR A 288 -16.74 28.36 -0.91
C THR A 288 -16.27 28.98 -2.24
N ARG A 289 -14.94 28.89 -2.53
CA ARG A 289 -14.36 29.33 -3.81
C ARG A 289 -14.05 28.18 -4.76
N ASP A 290 -14.47 26.96 -4.43
CA ASP A 290 -14.25 25.80 -5.29
C ASP A 290 -15.41 25.62 -6.27
N PHE A 291 -15.26 26.21 -7.45
CA PHE A 291 -16.26 26.07 -8.53
C PHE A 291 -16.42 24.61 -9.00
N LYS A 292 -15.41 23.74 -8.84
CA LYS A 292 -15.51 22.34 -9.24
C LYS A 292 -16.48 21.58 -8.35
N THR A 293 -16.37 21.77 -7.03
CA THR A 293 -17.32 21.21 -6.07
C THR A 293 -18.75 21.69 -6.36
N ALA A 294 -18.95 22.98 -6.65
CA ALA A 294 -20.26 23.51 -7.03
C ALA A 294 -20.82 22.86 -8.32
N ILE A 295 -19.96 22.56 -9.30
CA ILE A 295 -20.36 21.83 -10.53
C ILE A 295 -20.78 20.39 -10.21
N GLU A 296 -20.06 19.67 -9.34
CA GLU A 296 -20.44 18.30 -8.97
C GLU A 296 -21.79 18.29 -8.23
N ILE A 297 -22.03 19.23 -7.33
CA ILE A 297 -23.35 19.39 -6.67
C ILE A 297 -24.45 19.65 -7.71
N ALA A 298 -24.19 20.55 -8.67
CA ALA A 298 -25.15 20.84 -9.75
C ALA A 298 -25.45 19.58 -10.59
N LYS A 299 -24.42 18.81 -10.94
CA LYS A 299 -24.54 17.57 -11.69
C LYS A 299 -25.37 16.52 -10.95
N ILE A 300 -25.09 16.29 -9.67
CA ILE A 300 -25.84 15.33 -8.83
C ILE A 300 -27.29 15.74 -8.71
N ASN A 301 -27.58 17.04 -8.43
CA ASN A 301 -28.95 17.53 -8.35
C ASN A 301 -29.69 17.49 -9.71
N THR A 302 -28.96 17.57 -10.82
CA THR A 302 -29.52 17.34 -12.15
C THR A 302 -29.96 15.87 -12.33
N SER A 303 -29.14 14.92 -11.88
CA SER A 303 -29.50 13.47 -11.89
C SER A 303 -30.68 13.16 -10.97
N LEU A 304 -30.81 13.89 -9.84
CA LEU A 304 -31.97 13.81 -8.94
C LEU A 304 -33.23 14.53 -9.48
N LEU A 305 -33.17 15.08 -10.68
CA LEU A 305 -34.22 15.93 -11.28
C LEU A 305 -34.58 17.18 -10.42
N ASN A 306 -33.71 17.54 -9.48
CA ASN A 306 -33.86 18.73 -8.64
C ASN A 306 -33.27 19.96 -9.36
N PHE A 307 -33.87 20.31 -10.49
CA PHE A 307 -33.36 21.34 -11.41
C PHE A 307 -33.19 22.70 -10.78
N LYS A 308 -34.05 23.07 -9.84
CA LYS A 308 -33.95 24.36 -9.12
C LYS A 308 -32.64 24.43 -8.32
N LYS A 309 -32.30 23.40 -7.57
CA LYS A 309 -31.06 23.31 -6.78
C LYS A 309 -29.85 23.19 -7.70
N ALA A 310 -29.97 22.39 -8.78
CA ALA A 310 -28.93 22.26 -9.79
C ALA A 310 -28.59 23.60 -10.47
N LEU A 311 -29.61 24.40 -10.81
CA LEU A 311 -29.44 25.73 -11.37
C LEU A 311 -28.71 26.67 -10.39
N TYR A 312 -29.13 26.68 -9.13
CA TYR A 312 -28.49 27.50 -8.09
C TYR A 312 -26.98 27.19 -7.99
N TRP A 313 -26.60 25.93 -7.98
CA TRP A 313 -25.20 25.53 -7.86
C TRP A 313 -24.40 25.82 -9.13
N SER A 314 -24.97 25.62 -10.31
CA SER A 314 -24.31 26.00 -11.57
C SER A 314 -24.09 27.51 -11.70
N GLU A 315 -25.04 28.34 -11.22
CA GLU A 315 -24.88 29.79 -11.15
C GLU A 315 -23.83 30.21 -10.11
N SER A 316 -23.77 29.52 -8.98
CA SER A 316 -22.72 29.70 -7.99
C SER A 316 -21.33 29.42 -8.59
N ALA A 317 -21.19 28.35 -9.36
CA ALA A 317 -19.95 28.03 -10.07
C ALA A 317 -19.55 29.13 -11.07
N ILE A 318 -20.51 29.69 -11.82
CA ILE A 318 -20.25 30.82 -12.74
C ILE A 318 -19.81 32.08 -11.98
N LYS A 319 -20.40 32.39 -10.82
CA LYS A 319 -19.98 33.52 -9.99
C LYS A 319 -18.55 33.38 -9.48
N ILE A 320 -18.11 32.15 -9.16
CA ILE A 320 -16.78 31.87 -8.67
C ILE A 320 -15.73 31.92 -9.80
N ALA A 321 -16.06 31.39 -10.98
CA ALA A 321 -15.13 31.27 -12.11
C ALA A 321 -15.82 31.70 -13.43
N PRO A 322 -16.10 33.02 -13.62
CA PRO A 322 -16.83 33.50 -14.77
C PRO A 322 -16.15 33.32 -16.12
N ASP A 323 -14.82 33.17 -16.13
CA ASP A 323 -14.05 32.97 -17.38
C ASP A 323 -13.84 31.49 -17.70
N ASN A 324 -14.37 30.58 -16.90
CA ASN A 324 -14.21 29.15 -17.08
C ASN A 324 -15.40 28.55 -17.83
N GLY A 325 -15.18 28.05 -19.04
CA GLY A 325 -16.24 27.46 -19.87
C GLY A 325 -16.96 26.25 -19.24
N GLN A 326 -16.33 25.52 -18.30
CA GLN A 326 -16.95 24.39 -17.62
C GLN A 326 -18.15 24.83 -16.74
N THR A 327 -18.09 26.03 -16.15
CA THR A 327 -19.19 26.53 -15.32
C THR A 327 -20.45 26.83 -16.15
N TYR A 328 -20.27 27.37 -17.36
CA TYR A 328 -21.37 27.59 -18.30
C TYR A 328 -21.88 26.25 -18.87
N ALA A 329 -21.01 25.31 -19.16
CA ALA A 329 -21.40 23.96 -19.57
C ALA A 329 -22.30 23.30 -18.52
N SER A 330 -21.95 23.43 -17.23
CA SER A 330 -22.77 22.93 -16.12
C SER A 330 -24.18 23.50 -16.17
N LYS A 331 -24.35 24.83 -16.34
CA LYS A 331 -25.66 25.47 -16.45
C LYS A 331 -26.41 25.04 -17.71
N GLY A 332 -25.71 24.89 -18.84
CA GLY A 332 -26.28 24.34 -20.06
C GLY A 332 -26.80 22.92 -19.88
N ASN A 333 -26.05 22.06 -19.15
CA ASN A 333 -26.46 20.70 -18.85
C ASN A 333 -27.72 20.62 -17.99
N VAL A 334 -27.92 21.54 -17.02
CA VAL A 334 -29.15 21.60 -16.23
C VAL A 334 -30.36 21.86 -17.13
N TYR A 335 -30.27 22.86 -18.00
CA TYR A 335 -31.37 23.15 -18.95
C TYR A 335 -31.59 22.02 -19.94
N TYR A 336 -30.53 21.41 -20.46
CA TYR A 336 -30.63 20.33 -21.44
C TYR A 336 -31.23 19.05 -20.82
N ALA A 337 -30.87 18.74 -19.59
CA ALA A 337 -31.45 17.60 -18.86
C ALA A 337 -32.94 17.85 -18.58
N ALA A 338 -33.30 19.06 -18.12
CA ALA A 338 -34.69 19.44 -17.90
C ALA A 338 -35.52 19.38 -19.19
N PHE A 339 -34.97 19.86 -20.30
CA PHE A 339 -35.60 19.74 -21.62
C PHE A 339 -35.86 18.27 -21.98
N ASN A 340 -34.90 17.39 -21.82
CA ASN A 340 -35.07 15.98 -22.15
C ASN A 340 -36.08 15.25 -21.26
N GLU A 341 -36.15 15.63 -19.99
CA GLU A 341 -37.08 15.03 -19.02
C GLU A 341 -38.53 15.54 -19.19
N CYS A 342 -38.70 16.85 -19.40
CA CYS A 342 -40.01 17.49 -19.38
C CYS A 342 -40.69 17.59 -20.74
N ARG A 343 -39.94 17.50 -21.85
CA ARG A 343 -40.47 17.76 -23.20
C ARG A 343 -41.54 16.79 -23.62
N SER A 344 -42.55 17.32 -24.33
CA SER A 344 -43.52 16.53 -25.07
C SER A 344 -42.91 15.88 -26.34
N ASN A 345 -43.58 14.89 -26.93
CA ASN A 345 -43.14 14.28 -28.20
C ASN A 345 -42.97 15.32 -29.33
N LEU A 346 -43.86 16.35 -29.35
CA LEU A 346 -43.71 17.55 -30.17
C LEU A 346 -43.42 18.69 -29.21
N PRO A 347 -42.18 19.25 -29.20
CA PRO A 347 -41.82 20.32 -28.28
C PRO A 347 -42.75 21.53 -28.37
N ASN A 348 -43.31 21.90 -27.23
CA ASN A 348 -44.11 23.12 -27.10
C ASN A 348 -43.22 24.37 -26.92
N VAL A 349 -43.81 25.53 -26.78
CA VAL A 349 -43.08 26.82 -26.65
C VAL A 349 -42.15 26.82 -25.43
N ASP A 350 -42.58 26.29 -24.28
CA ASP A 350 -41.74 26.22 -23.08
C ASP A 350 -40.55 25.27 -23.25
N ASP A 351 -40.76 24.11 -23.87
CA ASP A 351 -39.70 23.18 -24.22
C ASP A 351 -38.63 23.84 -25.11
N LYS A 352 -39.08 24.57 -26.14
CA LYS A 352 -38.17 25.31 -27.04
C LYS A 352 -37.44 26.46 -26.36
N ILE A 353 -38.04 27.12 -25.38
CA ILE A 353 -37.37 28.17 -24.58
C ILE A 353 -36.24 27.55 -23.77
N VAL A 354 -36.50 26.44 -23.08
CA VAL A 354 -35.49 25.80 -22.22
C VAL A 354 -34.33 25.20 -23.04
N SER A 355 -34.61 24.60 -24.18
CA SER A 355 -33.53 24.11 -25.07
C SER A 355 -32.71 25.24 -25.67
N THR A 356 -33.32 26.39 -25.96
CA THR A 356 -32.60 27.62 -26.39
C THR A 356 -31.66 28.14 -25.31
N LEU A 357 -32.07 28.09 -24.04
CA LEU A 357 -31.20 28.43 -22.93
C LEU A 357 -30.03 27.42 -22.81
N ALA A 358 -30.27 26.12 -22.98
CA ALA A 358 -29.22 25.14 -23.02
C ALA A 358 -28.20 25.44 -24.12
N LEU A 359 -28.67 25.64 -25.35
CA LEU A 359 -27.85 25.99 -26.52
C LEU A 359 -27.01 27.25 -26.27
N LYS A 360 -27.63 28.28 -25.71
CA LYS A 360 -26.95 29.56 -25.34
C LYS A 360 -25.74 29.27 -24.43
N TYR A 361 -25.94 28.49 -23.38
CA TYR A 361 -24.88 28.22 -22.40
C TYR A 361 -23.80 27.29 -22.94
N PHE A 362 -24.15 26.35 -23.81
CA PHE A 362 -23.15 25.52 -24.51
C PHE A 362 -22.29 26.37 -25.48
N LYS A 363 -22.86 27.36 -26.18
CA LYS A 363 -22.10 28.31 -27.00
C LYS A 363 -21.14 29.13 -26.14
N ILE A 364 -21.59 29.66 -25.01
CA ILE A 364 -20.74 30.41 -24.08
C ILE A 364 -19.62 29.53 -23.56
N ALA A 365 -19.91 28.29 -23.19
CA ALA A 365 -18.91 27.31 -22.73
C ALA A 365 -17.81 27.06 -23.79
N GLU A 366 -18.22 26.88 -25.04
CA GLU A 366 -17.26 26.69 -26.14
C GLU A 366 -16.38 27.93 -26.38
N ASN A 367 -16.98 29.11 -26.36
CA ASN A 367 -16.26 30.37 -26.51
C ASN A 367 -15.23 30.59 -25.37
N ASN A 368 -15.49 30.02 -24.18
CA ASN A 368 -14.57 30.00 -23.06
C ASN A 368 -13.69 28.71 -23.04
N GLY A 369 -13.53 28.06 -24.17
CA GLY A 369 -12.57 26.94 -24.35
C GLY A 369 -13.04 25.54 -23.91
N PHE A 370 -14.30 25.39 -23.45
CA PHE A 370 -14.84 24.09 -23.03
C PHE A 370 -15.67 23.44 -24.14
N ARG A 371 -15.20 22.30 -24.66
CA ARG A 371 -15.75 21.65 -25.88
C ARG A 371 -16.39 20.28 -25.66
N ARG A 372 -16.56 19.83 -24.42
CA ARG A 372 -17.13 18.49 -24.17
C ARG A 372 -18.59 18.35 -24.57
N ASN A 373 -19.36 19.46 -24.62
CA ASN A 373 -20.77 19.50 -25.00
C ASN A 373 -21.01 19.79 -26.50
N ILE A 374 -20.00 19.67 -27.36
CA ILE A 374 -20.14 19.92 -28.80
C ILE A 374 -21.24 19.08 -29.44
N ARG A 375 -21.39 17.79 -29.04
CA ARG A 375 -22.40 16.91 -29.61
C ARG A 375 -23.81 17.41 -29.32
N ASP A 376 -24.09 17.74 -28.06
CA ASP A 376 -25.42 18.18 -27.64
C ASP A 376 -25.72 19.58 -28.19
N ARG A 377 -24.74 20.46 -28.23
CA ARG A 377 -24.85 21.78 -28.89
C ARG A 377 -25.18 21.62 -30.37
N LYS A 378 -24.46 20.83 -31.14
CA LYS A 378 -24.73 20.59 -32.56
C LYS A 378 -26.09 19.96 -32.78
N TYR A 379 -26.48 18.97 -31.94
CA TYR A 379 -27.80 18.38 -32.04
C TYR A 379 -28.90 19.42 -31.92
N LEU A 380 -28.81 20.38 -30.97
CA LEU A 380 -29.79 21.47 -30.84
C LEU A 380 -29.70 22.45 -32.00
N GLU A 381 -28.55 22.73 -32.57
CA GLU A 381 -28.37 23.62 -33.72
C GLU A 381 -28.89 22.99 -35.02
N ASP A 382 -28.56 21.75 -35.28
CA ASP A 382 -28.97 21.04 -36.51
C ASP A 382 -30.49 20.82 -36.56
N ASN A 383 -31.16 20.80 -35.41
CA ASN A 383 -32.62 20.67 -35.29
C ASN A 383 -33.26 21.92 -34.71
N ALA A 384 -32.69 23.10 -34.97
CA ALA A 384 -33.14 24.34 -34.31
C ALA A 384 -34.60 24.67 -34.58
N ASP A 385 -35.10 24.47 -35.79
CA ASP A 385 -36.49 24.76 -36.16
C ASP A 385 -37.52 24.01 -35.33
N ASP A 386 -37.20 22.78 -34.97
CA ASP A 386 -38.08 21.90 -34.20
C ASP A 386 -37.85 22.01 -32.69
N LEU A 387 -36.59 22.17 -32.27
CA LEU A 387 -36.19 22.01 -30.86
C LEU A 387 -35.95 23.35 -30.15
N THR A 388 -35.62 24.44 -30.87
CA THR A 388 -35.32 25.73 -30.24
C THR A 388 -36.34 26.79 -30.56
N PHE A 389 -36.45 27.78 -29.67
CA PHE A 389 -37.37 28.89 -29.86
C PHE A 389 -36.81 29.90 -30.88
N GLY A 390 -37.45 30.03 -32.03
CA GLY A 390 -36.98 30.83 -33.14
C GLY A 390 -37.99 31.87 -33.65
N LYS A 391 -37.68 32.44 -34.84
CA LYS A 391 -38.45 33.48 -35.47
C LYS A 391 -39.90 33.09 -35.71
N SER A 392 -40.17 31.90 -36.20
CA SER A 392 -41.53 31.39 -36.44
C SER A 392 -42.35 31.33 -35.14
N ASP A 393 -41.74 30.78 -34.07
CA ASP A 393 -42.40 30.71 -32.75
C ASP A 393 -42.72 32.11 -32.22
N TRP A 394 -41.78 33.09 -32.39
CA TRP A 394 -41.99 34.47 -31.99
C TRP A 394 -43.19 35.10 -32.68
N PHE A 395 -43.36 34.89 -33.98
CA PHE A 395 -44.49 35.45 -34.74
C PHE A 395 -45.84 34.85 -34.36
N MET A 396 -45.87 33.66 -33.82
CA MET A 396 -47.11 33.00 -33.34
C MET A 396 -47.51 33.42 -31.93
N LEU A 397 -46.71 34.20 -31.22
CA LEU A 397 -47.01 34.66 -29.87
C LEU A 397 -48.13 35.75 -29.87
N ASP A 398 -48.76 35.88 -28.70
CA ASP A 398 -49.67 36.99 -28.41
C ASP A 398 -48.98 38.35 -28.48
N ASP A 399 -49.66 39.36 -28.99
CA ASP A 399 -49.12 40.71 -29.17
C ASP A 399 -48.67 41.38 -27.85
N ASN A 400 -49.30 41.01 -26.72
CA ASN A 400 -48.87 41.51 -25.41
C ASN A 400 -47.50 40.98 -25.00
N ILE A 401 -47.16 39.76 -25.40
CA ILE A 401 -45.83 39.17 -25.18
C ILE A 401 -44.81 39.80 -26.13
N LYS A 402 -45.17 39.96 -27.42
CA LYS A 402 -44.32 40.61 -28.43
C LYS A 402 -43.89 42.02 -28.03
N ARG A 403 -44.79 42.79 -27.44
CA ARG A 403 -44.48 44.15 -26.96
C ARG A 403 -43.45 44.17 -25.82
N LYS A 404 -43.34 43.07 -25.02
CA LYS A 404 -42.34 43.00 -23.96
C LYS A 404 -40.92 42.71 -24.48
N GLY A 405 -40.78 42.27 -25.73
CA GLY A 405 -39.49 41.96 -26.35
C GLY A 405 -38.78 40.71 -25.76
N SER A 406 -39.45 39.98 -24.90
CA SER A 406 -38.92 38.78 -24.28
C SER A 406 -40.00 37.83 -23.82
N ILE A 407 -39.68 36.54 -23.69
CA ILE A 407 -40.60 35.49 -23.25
C ILE A 407 -39.98 34.68 -22.13
N SER A 408 -40.83 34.21 -21.18
CA SER A 408 -40.50 33.29 -20.12
C SER A 408 -41.33 32.01 -20.27
N VAL A 409 -40.87 30.94 -19.65
CA VAL A 409 -41.63 29.70 -19.49
C VAL A 409 -42.84 29.89 -18.61
N LYS A 410 -43.91 29.09 -18.80
CA LYS A 410 -45.14 29.12 -18.03
C LYS A 410 -45.51 27.72 -17.49
N GLY A 411 -44.97 26.66 -18.05
CA GLY A 411 -45.29 25.29 -17.67
C GLY A 411 -44.75 24.89 -16.30
N ASP A 412 -45.47 24.07 -15.58
CA ASP A 412 -45.16 23.66 -14.21
C ASP A 412 -43.77 22.98 -14.10
N CYS A 413 -43.42 22.15 -15.08
CA CYS A 413 -42.13 21.45 -15.07
C CYS A 413 -40.93 22.39 -15.16
N TYR A 414 -41.12 23.58 -15.72
CA TYR A 414 -40.09 24.63 -15.87
C TYR A 414 -40.29 25.84 -14.95
N SER A 415 -41.20 25.75 -13.98
CA SER A 415 -41.54 26.87 -13.08
C SER A 415 -40.34 27.46 -12.32
N TRP A 416 -39.24 26.72 -12.20
CA TRP A 416 -37.97 27.13 -11.61
C TRP A 416 -37.10 27.99 -12.54
N VAL A 417 -37.40 28.07 -13.86
CA VAL A 417 -36.64 28.85 -14.83
C VAL A 417 -37.09 30.30 -14.79
N SER A 418 -36.22 31.18 -14.34
CA SER A 418 -36.49 32.64 -14.28
C SER A 418 -35.88 33.42 -15.44
N GLU A 419 -34.99 32.77 -16.22
CA GLU A 419 -34.30 33.42 -17.33
C GLU A 419 -35.23 33.61 -18.54
N LEU A 420 -35.07 34.75 -19.20
CA LEU A 420 -35.89 35.15 -20.34
C LEU A 420 -35.16 34.92 -21.66
N VAL A 421 -35.85 34.42 -22.66
CA VAL A 421 -35.37 34.47 -24.05
C VAL A 421 -35.82 35.81 -24.66
N LYS A 422 -34.86 36.59 -25.16
CA LYS A 422 -35.11 37.89 -25.79
C LYS A 422 -35.31 37.68 -27.27
N LYS A 423 -36.14 38.57 -27.85
CA LYS A 423 -36.27 38.69 -29.31
C LYS A 423 -34.91 39.00 -29.91
N GLU A 424 -34.51 38.26 -30.95
CA GLU A 424 -33.33 38.56 -31.72
C GLU A 424 -33.56 39.72 -32.71
N LEU A 425 -32.48 40.39 -33.14
CA LEU A 425 -32.58 41.58 -33.98
C LEU A 425 -33.12 41.29 -35.38
N ASP A 426 -32.97 40.09 -35.84
CA ASP A 426 -33.40 39.59 -37.17
C ASP A 426 -34.76 38.94 -37.19
N TRP A 427 -35.50 39.00 -36.06
CA TRP A 427 -36.86 38.44 -35.94
C TRP A 427 -37.94 39.46 -36.24
#